data_1e96c09d157cd595991630059c843d33
#
_entry.id   1e96c09d157cd595991630059c843d33
#
_cell.length_a   1.000
_cell.length_b   1.000
_cell.length_c   1.000
_cell.angle_alpha   90.00
_cell.angle_beta   90.00
_cell.angle_gamma   90.00
#
_symmetry.space_group_name_H-M   'P 1'
#
loop_
_entity.id
_entity.type
_entity.pdbx_description
1 polymer ?
#
loop_
_entity_poly.entity_id
_entity_poly.type
_entity_poly.pdbx_seq_one_letter_code
_entity_poly.pdbx_strand_id
1 'polypeptide(L)'
;MVSFDLIVEPSDQVKKDVAELNSLYEDCVTAIRKTNPKRIIFIAPPKLSHPEGLKDLKIPSSGNGYLMAEWHFFAAGPSKSNDKKRWTTGTAEEKQKIKKSIKVAVDWQKETGIYTWVGAWMPGDYNKGDNYSVKEQTGFASFMTQQLDKYGVPFAIVADDKFYDYKAEQWIPKYKDLLNTIFM
;
A
#
# COMPACT_ATOMS: atom_id res chain seq x y z
N MET A 1 -17.63 -9.13 -0.05
CA MET A 1 -16.97 -9.78 -1.22
C MET A 1 -15.54 -10.07 -0.80
N VAL A 2 -14.98 -11.24 -1.14
CA VAL A 2 -13.60 -11.62 -0.77
C VAL A 2 -12.75 -11.57 -2.04
N SER A 3 -11.56 -11.00 -1.98
CA SER A 3 -10.51 -11.02 -3.00
C SER A 3 -9.39 -11.98 -2.61
N PHE A 4 -8.52 -12.31 -3.54
CA PHE A 4 -7.29 -13.05 -3.26
C PHE A 4 -6.11 -12.12 -3.45
N ASP A 5 -5.22 -12.13 -2.48
CA ASP A 5 -3.92 -11.53 -2.57
C ASP A 5 -2.88 -12.66 -2.63
N LEU A 6 -2.07 -12.67 -3.68
CA LEU A 6 -1.21 -13.83 -3.95
C LEU A 6 0.07 -13.79 -3.12
N ILE A 7 0.74 -12.65 -3.09
CA ILE A 7 1.99 -12.47 -2.36
C ILE A 7 2.08 -11.04 -1.88
N VAL A 8 2.13 -10.86 -0.58
CA VAL A 8 2.39 -9.55 0.05
C VAL A 8 3.89 -9.33 0.15
N GLU A 9 4.35 -8.16 -0.27
CA GLU A 9 5.74 -7.72 -0.14
C GLU A 9 6.78 -8.75 -0.66
N PRO A 10 6.77 -9.10 -1.96
CA PRO A 10 7.78 -10.01 -2.51
C PRO A 10 9.19 -9.57 -2.11
N SER A 11 9.92 -10.46 -1.44
CA SER A 11 11.19 -10.16 -0.78
C SER A 11 12.33 -9.81 -1.73
N ASP A 12 13.43 -9.34 -1.17
CA ASP A 12 14.65 -9.01 -1.92
C ASP A 12 15.29 -10.21 -2.64
N GLN A 13 15.00 -11.43 -2.21
CA GLN A 13 15.42 -12.64 -2.93
C GLN A 13 14.75 -12.73 -4.31
N VAL A 14 13.50 -12.28 -4.41
CA VAL A 14 12.74 -12.17 -5.66
C VAL A 14 13.27 -11.04 -6.57
N LYS A 15 14.01 -10.07 -6.04
CA LYS A 15 14.67 -9.04 -6.87
C LYS A 15 15.63 -9.62 -7.90
N LYS A 16 16.19 -10.80 -7.65
CA LYS A 16 17.12 -11.46 -8.55
C LYS A 16 16.43 -12.18 -9.69
N ASP A 17 15.14 -12.47 -9.52
CA ASP A 17 14.37 -13.17 -10.55
C ASP A 17 12.91 -12.66 -10.64
N VAL A 18 12.77 -11.44 -11.16
CA VAL A 18 11.47 -10.86 -11.48
C VAL A 18 10.70 -11.71 -12.51
N ALA A 19 11.42 -12.45 -13.35
CA ALA A 19 10.81 -13.32 -14.33
C ALA A 19 10.11 -14.51 -13.66
N GLU A 20 10.70 -15.08 -12.62
CA GLU A 20 10.11 -16.15 -11.82
C GLU A 20 8.86 -15.68 -11.08
N LEU A 21 8.89 -14.49 -10.45
CA LEU A 21 7.71 -13.89 -9.82
C LEU A 21 6.56 -13.73 -10.83
N ASN A 22 6.85 -13.19 -12.00
CA ASN A 22 5.84 -13.00 -13.04
C ASN A 22 5.30 -14.32 -13.57
N SER A 23 6.14 -15.36 -13.69
CA SER A 23 5.71 -16.72 -14.07
C SER A 23 4.79 -17.33 -13.00
N LEU A 24 5.15 -17.16 -11.72
CA LEU A 24 4.33 -17.62 -10.60
C LEU A 24 2.95 -16.94 -10.60
N TYR A 25 2.87 -15.64 -10.87
CA TYR A 25 1.59 -14.94 -10.97
C TYR A 25 0.75 -15.46 -12.15
N GLU A 26 1.34 -15.71 -13.31
CA GLU A 26 0.63 -16.31 -14.45
C GLU A 26 0.01 -17.66 -14.08
N ASP A 27 0.81 -18.54 -13.44
CA ASP A 27 0.37 -19.87 -13.03
C ASP A 27 -0.74 -19.81 -11.97
N CYS A 28 -0.58 -19.00 -10.95
CA CYS A 28 -1.56 -18.83 -9.88
C CYS A 28 -2.88 -18.26 -10.42
N VAL A 29 -2.83 -17.21 -11.22
CA VAL A 29 -4.03 -16.60 -11.80
C VAL A 29 -4.73 -17.58 -12.72
N THR A 30 -3.99 -18.30 -13.55
CA THR A 30 -4.56 -19.35 -14.44
C THR A 30 -5.25 -20.45 -13.63
N ALA A 31 -4.64 -20.91 -12.55
CA ALA A 31 -5.25 -21.92 -11.68
C ALA A 31 -6.53 -21.40 -11.02
N ILE A 32 -6.51 -20.19 -10.47
CA ILE A 32 -7.65 -19.59 -9.80
C ILE A 32 -8.81 -19.35 -10.77
N ARG A 33 -8.55 -18.93 -12.00
CA ARG A 33 -9.59 -18.64 -13.01
C ARG A 33 -10.42 -19.86 -13.39
N LYS A 34 -9.92 -21.07 -13.21
CA LYS A 34 -10.67 -22.33 -13.45
C LYS A 34 -11.94 -22.42 -12.57
N THR A 35 -11.87 -21.89 -11.36
CA THR A 35 -12.97 -21.99 -10.38
C THR A 35 -13.52 -20.63 -9.94
N ASN A 36 -12.76 -19.55 -10.15
CA ASN A 36 -13.11 -18.20 -9.72
C ASN A 36 -12.92 -17.19 -10.88
N PRO A 37 -13.74 -17.28 -11.95
CA PRO A 37 -13.52 -16.53 -13.19
C PRO A 37 -13.61 -15.01 -13.01
N LYS A 38 -14.33 -14.52 -11.99
CA LYS A 38 -14.57 -13.07 -11.72
C LYS A 38 -14.06 -12.62 -10.35
N ARG A 39 -13.25 -13.43 -9.68
CA ARG A 39 -12.66 -13.02 -8.40
C ARG A 39 -11.59 -11.96 -8.63
N ILE A 40 -11.64 -10.87 -7.86
CA ILE A 40 -10.54 -9.91 -7.87
C ILE A 40 -9.31 -10.60 -7.27
N ILE A 41 -8.21 -10.52 -7.99
CA ILE A 41 -6.92 -11.05 -7.58
C ILE A 41 -5.94 -9.87 -7.53
N PHE A 42 -5.25 -9.73 -6.40
CA PHE A 42 -4.17 -8.78 -6.25
C PHE A 42 -2.84 -9.43 -6.60
N ILE A 43 -2.01 -8.69 -7.32
CA ILE A 43 -0.62 -9.02 -7.63
C ILE A 43 0.25 -7.86 -7.17
N ALA A 44 1.35 -8.16 -6.50
CA ALA A 44 2.22 -7.15 -5.93
C ALA A 44 3.54 -7.01 -6.72
N PRO A 45 4.04 -5.80 -6.93
CA PRO A 45 5.31 -5.61 -7.61
C PRO A 45 6.47 -6.08 -6.73
N PRO A 46 7.63 -6.42 -7.35
CA PRO A 46 8.86 -6.68 -6.60
C PRO A 46 9.28 -5.47 -5.76
N LYS A 47 10.36 -5.59 -4.99
CA LYS A 47 10.90 -4.55 -4.10
C LYS A 47 9.96 -4.23 -2.92
N LEU A 48 9.49 -5.28 -2.24
CA LEU A 48 8.58 -5.16 -1.10
C LEU A 48 7.32 -4.35 -1.45
N SER A 49 6.72 -4.66 -2.58
CA SER A 49 5.52 -3.98 -3.10
C SER A 49 5.70 -2.47 -3.34
N HIS A 50 6.94 -1.97 -3.44
CA HIS A 50 7.14 -0.54 -3.67
C HIS A 50 6.65 -0.12 -5.07
N PRO A 51 5.96 1.03 -5.23
CA PRO A 51 5.36 1.44 -6.50
C PRO A 51 6.36 1.54 -7.66
N GLU A 52 7.64 1.81 -7.40
CA GLU A 52 8.69 1.78 -8.43
C GLU A 52 8.93 0.39 -9.04
N GLY A 53 8.45 -0.68 -8.40
CA GLY A 53 8.48 -2.04 -8.92
C GLY A 53 7.37 -2.34 -9.93
N LEU A 54 6.32 -1.52 -10.02
CA LEU A 54 5.18 -1.76 -10.92
C LEU A 54 5.59 -1.90 -12.39
N LYS A 55 6.59 -1.15 -12.83
CA LYS A 55 7.14 -1.25 -14.20
C LYS A 55 7.73 -2.64 -14.54
N ASP A 56 8.12 -3.39 -13.51
CA ASP A 56 8.72 -4.72 -13.65
C ASP A 56 7.65 -5.84 -13.54
N LEU A 57 6.42 -5.48 -13.21
CA LEU A 57 5.29 -6.38 -13.08
C LEU A 57 4.66 -6.66 -14.46
N LYS A 58 4.58 -7.96 -14.82
CA LYS A 58 3.84 -8.40 -16.00
C LYS A 58 2.41 -8.77 -15.61
N ILE A 59 1.46 -8.36 -16.44
CA ILE A 59 0.05 -8.64 -16.21
C ILE A 59 -0.23 -10.07 -16.71
N PRO A 60 -0.71 -10.97 -15.83
CA PRO A 60 -1.12 -12.32 -16.22
C PRO A 60 -2.16 -12.32 -17.36
N SER A 61 -1.93 -13.12 -18.37
CA SER A 61 -2.77 -13.19 -19.58
C SER A 61 -4.20 -13.65 -19.28
N SER A 62 -4.36 -14.51 -18.28
CA SER A 62 -5.65 -15.06 -17.82
C SER A 62 -6.41 -14.14 -16.84
N GLY A 63 -5.95 -12.92 -16.61
CA GLY A 63 -6.52 -11.97 -15.65
C GLY A 63 -7.99 -11.59 -15.90
N ASN A 64 -8.43 -11.58 -17.17
CA ASN A 64 -9.82 -11.36 -17.58
C ASN A 64 -10.48 -10.09 -17.02
N GLY A 65 -9.71 -9.00 -16.83
CA GLY A 65 -10.21 -7.74 -16.30
C GLY A 65 -10.51 -7.71 -14.79
N TYR A 66 -10.18 -8.78 -14.06
CA TYR A 66 -10.38 -8.89 -12.61
C TYR A 66 -9.06 -8.98 -11.85
N LEU A 67 -8.08 -8.19 -12.28
CA LEU A 67 -6.81 -7.99 -11.58
C LEU A 67 -6.72 -6.59 -11.01
N MET A 68 -6.05 -6.45 -9.90
CA MET A 68 -5.58 -5.18 -9.34
C MET A 68 -4.11 -5.34 -8.95
N ALA A 69 -3.33 -4.27 -9.07
CA ALA A 69 -1.98 -4.25 -8.55
C ALA A 69 -1.98 -3.64 -7.14
N GLU A 70 -1.51 -4.41 -6.17
CA GLU A 70 -1.28 -3.93 -4.82
C GLU A 70 0.12 -3.35 -4.69
N TRP A 71 0.23 -2.18 -4.07
CA TRP A 71 1.51 -1.59 -3.72
C TRP A 71 1.50 -1.03 -2.31
N HIS A 72 2.68 -1.02 -1.69
CA HIS A 72 2.88 -0.52 -0.34
C HIS A 72 3.75 0.73 -0.35
N PHE A 73 3.37 1.67 0.48
CA PHE A 73 4.13 2.91 0.62
C PHE A 73 3.96 3.46 2.02
N PHE A 74 5.05 3.60 2.76
CA PHE A 74 5.00 3.88 4.19
C PHE A 74 4.29 2.78 5.02
N ALA A 75 4.39 1.51 4.62
CA ALA A 75 3.82 0.41 5.39
C ALA A 75 4.37 0.36 6.84
N ALA A 76 5.64 0.68 7.01
CA ALA A 76 6.27 0.86 8.33
C ALA A 76 6.07 2.26 8.93
N GLY A 77 5.20 3.08 8.34
CA GLY A 77 4.97 4.46 8.75
C GLY A 77 6.01 5.47 8.24
N PRO A 78 5.82 6.76 8.60
CA PRO A 78 6.69 7.84 8.17
C PRO A 78 8.04 7.89 8.92
N SER A 79 8.34 6.94 9.79
CA SER A 79 9.66 6.71 10.39
C SER A 79 10.39 5.55 9.77
N LYS A 80 11.70 5.59 9.82
CA LYS A 80 12.57 4.48 9.47
C LYS A 80 13.19 3.83 10.70
N SER A 81 13.57 2.56 10.55
CA SER A 81 14.34 1.81 11.55
C SER A 81 15.73 2.42 11.86
N ASN A 82 16.20 3.36 11.06
CA ASN A 82 17.47 4.07 11.23
C ASN A 82 17.31 5.50 11.77
N ASP A 83 16.31 5.74 12.59
CA ASP A 83 16.01 6.98 13.32
C ASP A 83 15.76 8.24 12.45
N LYS A 84 15.68 8.09 11.14
CA LYS A 84 15.38 9.23 10.25
C LYS A 84 13.90 9.29 9.94
N LYS A 85 13.24 10.31 10.42
CA LYS A 85 11.87 10.64 10.04
C LYS A 85 11.80 10.94 8.54
N ARG A 86 10.86 10.31 7.83
CA ARG A 86 10.54 10.62 6.43
C ARG A 86 9.54 11.75 6.31
N TRP A 87 8.87 12.06 7.41
CA TRP A 87 7.93 13.14 7.57
C TRP A 87 8.20 13.86 8.88
N THR A 88 8.17 15.17 8.88
CA THR A 88 8.31 16.02 10.07
C THR A 88 7.11 16.97 10.19
N THR A 89 7.15 18.09 9.49
CA THR A 89 6.09 19.09 9.48
C THR A 89 5.34 19.15 8.14
N GLY A 90 5.63 18.25 7.22
CA GLY A 90 5.07 18.30 5.87
C GLY A 90 5.78 19.31 4.98
N THR A 91 7.11 19.27 4.97
CA THR A 91 7.92 20.14 4.10
C THR A 91 7.60 19.87 2.61
N ALA A 92 8.01 20.80 1.75
CA ALA A 92 7.81 20.65 0.31
C ALA A 92 8.45 19.36 -0.24
N GLU A 93 9.64 19.00 0.25
CA GLU A 93 10.34 17.77 -0.13
C GLU A 93 9.62 16.51 0.32
N GLU A 94 9.14 16.48 1.57
CA GLU A 94 8.37 15.35 2.13
C GLU A 94 7.10 15.11 1.31
N LYS A 95 6.36 16.18 1.04
CA LYS A 95 5.16 16.14 0.21
C LYS A 95 5.46 15.69 -1.22
N GLN A 96 6.57 16.14 -1.79
CA GLN A 96 6.95 15.77 -3.15
C GLN A 96 7.30 14.28 -3.28
N LYS A 97 7.92 13.68 -2.27
CA LYS A 97 8.18 12.23 -2.24
C LYS A 97 6.90 11.42 -2.31
N ILE A 98 5.89 11.80 -1.51
CA ILE A 98 4.57 11.14 -1.52
C ILE A 98 3.92 11.29 -2.90
N LYS A 99 3.85 12.51 -3.42
CA LYS A 99 3.27 12.78 -4.75
C LYS A 99 3.93 11.97 -5.85
N LYS A 100 5.27 11.89 -5.84
CA LYS A 100 6.04 11.14 -6.84
C LYS A 100 5.68 9.65 -6.82
N SER A 101 5.62 9.03 -5.65
CA SER A 101 5.33 7.60 -5.53
C SER A 101 3.89 7.27 -5.94
N ILE A 102 2.92 8.08 -5.53
CA ILE A 102 1.53 7.91 -5.98
C ILE A 102 1.43 8.11 -7.49
N LYS A 103 2.12 9.11 -8.04
CA LYS A 103 2.13 9.35 -9.49
C LYS A 103 2.67 8.16 -10.28
N VAL A 104 3.71 7.48 -9.82
CA VAL A 104 4.24 6.27 -10.46
C VAL A 104 3.14 5.21 -10.61
N ALA A 105 2.39 4.94 -9.55
CA ALA A 105 1.31 3.96 -9.60
C ALA A 105 0.15 4.41 -10.50
N VAL A 106 -0.22 5.69 -10.45
CA VAL A 106 -1.28 6.26 -11.29
C VAL A 106 -0.91 6.25 -12.78
N ASP A 107 0.33 6.57 -13.11
CA ASP A 107 0.80 6.53 -14.50
C ASP A 107 0.80 5.07 -15.00
N TRP A 108 1.30 4.12 -14.23
CA TRP A 108 1.26 2.69 -14.55
C TRP A 108 -0.19 2.19 -14.76
N GLN A 109 -1.13 2.60 -13.89
CA GLN A 109 -2.55 2.28 -14.05
C GLN A 109 -3.10 2.78 -15.39
N LYS A 110 -2.73 4.00 -15.81
CA LYS A 110 -3.16 4.56 -17.10
C LYS A 110 -2.57 3.82 -18.29
N GLU A 111 -1.31 3.41 -18.19
CA GLU A 111 -0.62 2.67 -19.27
C GLU A 111 -1.17 1.26 -19.44
N THR A 112 -1.49 0.59 -18.34
CA THR A 112 -1.88 -0.82 -18.35
C THR A 112 -3.39 -1.06 -18.35
N GLY A 113 -4.19 -0.08 -17.92
CA GLY A 113 -5.61 -0.24 -17.66
C GLY A 113 -5.94 -1.06 -16.41
N ILE A 114 -4.93 -1.46 -15.61
CA ILE A 114 -5.11 -2.22 -14.37
C ILE A 114 -5.21 -1.27 -13.20
N TYR A 115 -6.29 -1.36 -12.43
CA TYR A 115 -6.46 -0.56 -11.21
C TYR A 115 -5.40 -0.93 -10.17
N THR A 116 -5.00 0.08 -9.41
CA THR A 116 -4.07 -0.11 -8.28
C THR A 116 -4.73 0.24 -6.96
N TRP A 117 -4.20 -0.28 -5.86
CA TRP A 117 -4.56 0.12 -4.52
C TRP A 117 -3.34 0.12 -3.60
N VAL A 118 -3.39 0.94 -2.56
CA VAL A 118 -2.37 0.93 -1.50
C VAL A 118 -2.78 -0.08 -0.45
N GLY A 119 -2.18 -1.27 -0.49
CA GLY A 119 -2.52 -2.35 0.43
C GLY A 119 -2.11 -2.09 1.87
N ALA A 120 -1.05 -1.31 2.06
CA ALA A 120 -0.60 -0.95 3.40
C ALA A 120 0.12 0.41 3.45
N TRP A 121 -0.29 1.23 4.40
CA TRP A 121 0.46 2.37 4.93
C TRP A 121 0.07 2.60 6.39
N MET A 122 0.96 3.19 7.17
CA MET A 122 0.73 3.42 8.60
C MET A 122 0.89 4.92 8.92
N PRO A 123 -0.08 5.53 9.60
CA PRO A 123 0.02 6.93 10.02
C PRO A 123 0.84 7.11 11.32
N GLY A 124 1.84 6.30 11.55
CA GLY A 124 2.68 6.30 12.74
C GLY A 124 3.98 5.56 12.54
N ASP A 125 4.73 5.31 13.58
CA ASP A 125 5.95 4.52 13.55
C ASP A 125 5.65 3.06 13.85
N TYR A 126 6.02 2.15 12.96
CA TYR A 126 5.88 0.70 13.18
C TYR A 126 6.76 0.21 14.34
N ASN A 127 7.92 0.83 14.55
CA ASN A 127 8.83 0.43 15.62
C ASN A 127 8.29 0.80 17.01
N LYS A 128 8.76 0.09 18.02
CA LYS A 128 8.43 0.39 19.44
C LYS A 128 8.87 1.81 19.78
N GLY A 129 7.98 2.59 20.39
CA GLY A 129 8.22 3.97 20.73
C GLY A 129 7.89 4.88 19.56
N ASP A 130 6.64 5.29 19.48
CA ASP A 130 6.17 6.22 18.47
C ASP A 130 6.86 7.57 18.64
N ASN A 131 7.78 7.90 17.74
CA ASN A 131 8.50 9.18 17.72
C ASN A 131 7.65 10.33 17.16
N TYR A 132 6.38 10.08 16.89
CA TYR A 132 5.45 11.04 16.34
C TYR A 132 4.40 11.45 17.35
N SER A 133 4.15 12.75 17.45
CA SER A 133 2.96 13.26 18.10
C SER A 133 1.70 12.96 17.26
N VAL A 134 0.55 12.87 17.89
CA VAL A 134 -0.74 12.71 17.18
C VAL A 134 -0.94 13.80 16.12
N LYS A 135 -0.48 15.04 16.39
CA LYS A 135 -0.55 16.16 15.43
C LYS A 135 0.29 15.89 14.17
N GLU A 136 1.50 15.37 14.30
CA GLU A 136 2.36 15.01 13.16
C GLU A 136 1.74 13.88 12.37
N GLN A 137 1.21 12.85 13.06
CA GLN A 137 0.52 11.71 12.45
C GLN A 137 -0.71 12.16 11.67
N THR A 138 -1.53 13.04 12.25
CA THR A 138 -2.72 13.60 11.58
C THR A 138 -2.34 14.42 10.36
N GLY A 139 -1.29 15.22 10.44
CA GLY A 139 -0.80 16.00 9.29
C GLY A 139 -0.30 15.12 8.15
N PHE A 140 0.42 14.04 8.47
CA PHE A 140 0.85 13.05 7.48
C PHE A 140 -0.35 12.33 6.86
N ALA A 141 -1.27 11.83 7.69
CA ALA A 141 -2.45 11.10 7.24
C ALA A 141 -3.32 11.96 6.34
N SER A 142 -3.60 13.19 6.74
CA SER A 142 -4.38 14.15 5.93
C SER A 142 -3.78 14.36 4.55
N PHE A 143 -2.46 14.54 4.48
CA PHE A 143 -1.81 14.74 3.19
C PHE A 143 -1.81 13.45 2.34
N MET A 144 -1.59 12.30 2.95
CA MET A 144 -1.59 11.01 2.26
C MET A 144 -2.97 10.71 1.65
N THR A 145 -4.04 10.82 2.45
CA THR A 145 -5.41 10.57 1.99
C THR A 145 -5.84 11.54 0.91
N GLN A 146 -5.57 12.85 1.07
CA GLN A 146 -5.86 13.84 0.03
C GLN A 146 -5.19 13.54 -1.32
N GLN A 147 -3.96 13.01 -1.30
CA GLN A 147 -3.29 12.65 -2.55
C GLN A 147 -3.88 11.37 -3.16
N LEU A 148 -4.26 10.38 -2.35
CA LEU A 148 -4.91 9.15 -2.82
C LEU A 148 -6.29 9.44 -3.39
N ASP A 149 -7.11 10.22 -2.69
CA ASP A 149 -8.45 10.64 -3.12
C ASP A 149 -8.42 11.42 -4.44
N LYS A 150 -7.47 12.33 -4.56
CA LYS A 150 -7.28 13.12 -5.81
C LYS A 150 -7.20 12.23 -7.06
N TYR A 151 -6.66 11.04 -6.93
CA TYR A 151 -6.48 10.11 -8.04
C TYR A 151 -7.45 8.92 -7.99
N GLY A 152 -8.36 8.88 -7.02
CA GLY A 152 -9.30 7.77 -6.83
C GLY A 152 -8.60 6.44 -6.51
N VAL A 153 -7.48 6.48 -5.81
CA VAL A 153 -6.71 5.27 -5.42
C VAL A 153 -7.23 4.77 -4.08
N PRO A 154 -7.87 3.60 -4.03
CA PRO A 154 -8.30 3.01 -2.77
C PRO A 154 -7.10 2.58 -1.93
N PHE A 155 -7.30 2.50 -0.62
CA PHE A 155 -6.21 2.17 0.30
C PHE A 155 -6.69 1.41 1.54
N ALA A 156 -5.74 0.75 2.22
CA ALA A 156 -5.90 0.23 3.57
C ALA A 156 -4.78 0.78 4.47
N ILE A 157 -5.10 0.94 5.75
CA ILE A 157 -4.09 1.33 6.76
C ILE A 157 -3.69 0.12 7.61
N VAL A 158 -2.46 0.10 8.04
CA VAL A 158 -2.00 -0.80 9.09
C VAL A 158 -2.38 -0.17 10.42
N ALA A 159 -3.46 -0.67 11.02
CA ALA A 159 -3.95 -0.15 12.30
C ALA A 159 -3.13 -0.64 13.48
N ASP A 160 -2.82 -1.94 13.49
CA ASP A 160 -2.08 -2.61 14.55
C ASP A 160 -2.68 -2.33 15.95
N ASP A 161 -2.11 -2.89 16.99
CA ASP A 161 -2.45 -2.60 18.40
C ASP A 161 -2.11 -1.16 18.82
N LYS A 162 -1.38 -0.46 17.98
CA LYS A 162 -1.03 0.96 18.14
C LYS A 162 -2.25 1.89 18.06
N PHE A 163 -3.22 1.57 17.21
CA PHE A 163 -4.40 2.41 16.95
C PHE A 163 -5.71 1.76 17.38
N TYR A 164 -5.73 0.44 17.50
CA TYR A 164 -6.92 -0.32 17.83
C TYR A 164 -6.69 -1.21 19.05
N ASP A 165 -7.55 -1.11 20.06
CA ASP A 165 -7.55 -1.98 21.23
C ASP A 165 -8.40 -3.22 20.93
N TYR A 166 -7.75 -4.35 20.65
CA TYR A 166 -8.42 -5.62 20.32
C TYR A 166 -9.18 -6.23 21.51
N LYS A 167 -8.83 -5.86 22.75
CA LYS A 167 -9.53 -6.34 23.94
C LYS A 167 -10.82 -5.57 24.22
N ALA A 168 -10.76 -4.26 24.00
CA ALA A 168 -11.90 -3.38 24.15
C ALA A 168 -12.73 -3.26 22.86
N GLU A 169 -12.27 -3.87 21.75
CA GLU A 169 -12.91 -3.86 20.43
C GLU A 169 -13.18 -2.44 19.92
N GLN A 170 -12.25 -1.50 20.18
CA GLN A 170 -12.44 -0.10 19.83
C GLN A 170 -11.13 0.58 19.42
N TRP A 171 -11.27 1.65 18.65
CA TRP A 171 -10.14 2.52 18.37
C TRP A 171 -9.69 3.25 19.64
N ILE A 172 -8.36 3.37 19.80
CA ILE A 172 -7.79 4.05 20.95
C ILE A 172 -8.20 5.53 20.93
N PRO A 173 -8.86 6.05 21.98
CA PRO A 173 -9.53 7.36 21.96
C PRO A 173 -8.64 8.54 21.57
N LYS A 174 -7.35 8.52 21.95
CA LYS A 174 -6.39 9.59 21.61
C LYS A 174 -6.16 9.78 20.10
N TYR A 175 -6.52 8.77 19.29
CA TYR A 175 -6.35 8.80 17.83
C TYR A 175 -7.66 9.08 17.07
N LYS A 176 -8.72 9.45 17.75
CA LYS A 176 -10.03 9.70 17.12
C LYS A 176 -9.95 10.70 15.97
N ASP A 177 -9.25 11.81 16.18
CA ASP A 177 -9.11 12.86 15.15
C ASP A 177 -8.25 12.40 13.97
N LEU A 178 -7.23 11.61 14.24
CA LEU A 178 -6.42 10.96 13.19
C LEU A 178 -7.29 10.04 12.33
N LEU A 179 -8.10 9.21 12.95
CA LEU A 179 -8.97 8.28 12.23
C LEU A 179 -10.07 9.00 11.43
N ASN A 180 -10.68 10.02 12.01
CA ASN A 180 -11.63 10.86 11.29
C ASN A 180 -11.00 11.48 10.03
N THR A 181 -9.73 11.90 10.10
CA THR A 181 -9.00 12.45 8.96
C THR A 181 -8.76 11.41 7.85
N ILE A 182 -8.68 10.14 8.20
CA ILE A 182 -8.44 9.05 7.23
C ILE A 182 -9.74 8.60 6.56
N PHE A 183 -10.85 8.54 7.30
CA PHE A 183 -12.08 7.87 6.87
C PHE A 183 -13.25 8.83 6.59
N MET A 184 -13.06 10.12 6.71
CA MET A 184 -14.07 11.15 6.37
C MET A 184 -13.71 11.88 5.08
#